data_c22ca7d2c1977ec61a024ce95ae55d16
#
_entry.id   c22ca7d2c1977ec61a024ce95ae55d16
#
_cell.length_a   1.000
_cell.length_b   1.000
_cell.length_c   1.000
_cell.angle_alpha   90.00
_cell.angle_beta   90.00
_cell.angle_gamma   90.00
#
_symmetry.space_group_name_H-M   'P 1'
#
loop_
_entity.id
_entity.type
_entity.pdbx_description
1 polymer ?
#
loop_
_entity_poly.entity_id
_entity_poly.type
_entity_poly.pdbx_seq_one_letter_code
_entity_poly.pdbx_strand_id
1 'polypeptide(L)'
;MDRYSEWIESFLHDTAWKKETPIEGKATETPPSMEKSYSPDAEIIRLTEPGLLDDVPVNFLEIVELRASVRRYRDEPLTMKELSFLLWCTQGVKMKTPQGTTLRNVPSAGARHALETYLLIQRVEGLTPGLYRFLALEHALLPIEIGEEALEKFFPCFIGPGMIRAVP
;
A
#
# COMPACT_ATOMS: atom_id res chain seq x y z
N MET A 1 -24.42 30.41 -26.86
CA MET A 1 -23.48 29.67 -25.98
C MET A 1 -24.32 28.67 -25.22
N ASP A 2 -23.96 27.38 -25.23
CA ASP A 2 -24.78 26.32 -24.65
C ASP A 2 -24.63 26.36 -23.11
N ARG A 3 -25.75 26.16 -22.41
CA ARG A 3 -25.83 26.12 -20.92
C ARG A 3 -24.77 25.21 -20.27
N TYR A 4 -24.33 24.17 -20.96
CA TYR A 4 -23.25 23.27 -20.50
C TYR A 4 -21.88 23.92 -20.58
N SER A 5 -21.60 24.75 -21.58
CA SER A 5 -20.32 25.43 -21.71
C SER A 5 -20.11 26.44 -20.58
N GLU A 6 -21.13 27.19 -20.21
CA GLU A 6 -21.08 28.14 -19.09
C GLU A 6 -20.86 27.42 -17.75
N TRP A 7 -21.51 26.26 -17.53
CA TRP A 7 -21.30 25.46 -16.34
C TRP A 7 -19.89 24.88 -16.26
N ILE A 8 -19.35 24.36 -17.37
CA ILE A 8 -17.99 23.83 -17.45
C ILE A 8 -16.96 24.93 -17.18
N GLU A 9 -17.11 26.10 -17.76
CA GLU A 9 -16.22 27.23 -17.52
C GLU A 9 -16.24 27.67 -16.05
N SER A 10 -17.42 27.78 -15.46
CA SER A 10 -17.59 28.09 -14.02
C SER A 10 -16.92 27.02 -13.15
N PHE A 11 -17.16 25.75 -13.43
CA PHE A 11 -16.57 24.64 -12.69
C PHE A 11 -15.03 24.66 -12.78
N LEU A 12 -14.48 24.84 -13.97
CA LEU A 12 -13.04 24.90 -14.17
C LEU A 12 -12.42 26.12 -13.48
N HIS A 13 -13.10 27.26 -13.50
CA HIS A 13 -12.66 28.47 -12.81
C HIS A 13 -12.66 28.27 -11.29
N ASP A 14 -13.70 27.67 -10.74
CA ASP A 14 -13.88 27.52 -9.29
C ASP A 14 -12.99 26.41 -8.70
N THR A 15 -12.67 25.39 -9.51
CA THR A 15 -11.77 24.28 -9.13
C THR A 15 -10.33 24.50 -9.59
N ALA A 16 -10.03 25.56 -10.36
CA ALA A 16 -8.68 25.88 -10.76
C ALA A 16 -7.78 26.09 -9.55
N TRP A 17 -6.61 25.46 -9.57
CA TRP A 17 -5.60 25.66 -8.54
C TRP A 17 -5.19 27.15 -8.51
N LYS A 18 -5.71 27.88 -7.53
CA LYS A 18 -5.23 29.25 -7.25
C LYS A 18 -3.94 29.11 -6.45
N LYS A 19 -2.87 29.75 -6.93
CA LYS A 19 -1.62 29.83 -6.18
C LYS A 19 -1.93 30.57 -4.88
N GLU A 20 -2.17 29.84 -3.82
CA GLU A 20 -2.44 30.42 -2.52
C GLU A 20 -1.24 31.25 -2.09
N THR A 21 -1.47 32.42 -1.55
CA THR A 21 -0.46 33.16 -0.79
C THR A 21 0.08 32.22 0.28
N PRO A 22 1.39 32.09 0.45
CA PRO A 22 1.96 31.27 1.50
C PRO A 22 1.28 31.61 2.82
N ILE A 23 0.69 30.62 3.48
CA ILE A 23 0.11 30.81 4.81
C ILE A 23 1.29 31.15 5.72
N GLU A 24 1.40 32.41 6.10
CA GLU A 24 2.40 32.87 7.07
C GLU A 24 2.24 32.02 8.34
N GLY A 25 3.30 31.34 8.76
CA GLY A 25 3.39 30.57 9.99
C GLY A 25 3.52 29.05 9.88
N LYS A 26 3.43 28.44 8.69
CA LYS A 26 3.58 26.97 8.54
C LYS A 26 4.97 26.46 8.19
N ALA A 27 5.96 27.33 8.07
CA ALA A 27 7.30 26.95 7.61
C ALA A 27 8.24 26.41 8.72
N THR A 28 7.78 26.30 9.96
CA THR A 28 8.65 25.97 11.11
C THR A 28 8.50 24.56 11.66
N GLU A 29 7.52 23.80 11.20
CA GLU A 29 7.35 22.41 11.66
C GLU A 29 8.24 21.48 10.84
N THR A 30 9.06 20.70 11.54
CA THR A 30 9.83 19.62 10.93
C THR A 30 8.86 18.65 10.25
N PRO A 31 9.07 18.30 8.97
CA PRO A 31 8.21 17.34 8.30
C PRO A 31 8.13 16.03 9.10
N PRO A 32 6.96 15.38 9.18
CA PRO A 32 6.88 14.08 9.83
C PRO A 32 7.79 13.07 9.14
N SER A 33 8.21 12.04 9.88
CA SER A 33 9.01 10.95 9.32
C SER A 33 8.30 10.28 8.14
N MET A 34 9.07 9.75 7.19
CA MET A 34 8.53 9.06 6.00
C MET A 34 7.81 7.75 6.34
N GLU A 35 8.06 7.20 7.51
CA GLU A 35 7.52 5.93 8.00
C GLU A 35 7.47 5.98 9.54
N LYS A 36 6.49 5.28 10.11
CA LYS A 36 6.37 5.15 11.56
C LYS A 36 7.61 4.44 12.11
N SER A 37 8.24 5.00 13.15
CA SER A 37 9.38 4.39 13.83
C SER A 37 9.03 3.01 14.42
N TYR A 38 10.05 2.19 14.57
CA TYR A 38 10.01 0.91 15.25
C TYR A 38 11.30 0.74 16.08
N SER A 39 11.33 -0.25 16.98
CA SER A 39 12.52 -0.49 17.79
C SER A 39 13.74 -0.80 16.94
N PRO A 40 14.91 -0.21 17.20
CA PRO A 40 16.16 -0.57 16.51
C PRO A 40 16.53 -2.05 16.62
N ASP A 41 16.09 -2.68 17.71
CA ASP A 41 16.35 -4.11 18.00
C ASP A 41 15.25 -5.03 17.48
N ALA A 42 14.25 -4.48 16.78
CA ALA A 42 13.16 -5.28 16.22
C ALA A 42 13.68 -6.19 15.11
N GLU A 43 13.36 -7.45 15.21
CA GLU A 43 13.61 -8.41 14.15
C GLU A 43 12.67 -8.11 12.96
N ILE A 44 13.25 -7.79 11.81
CA ILE A 44 12.50 -7.54 10.58
C ILE A 44 12.73 -8.68 9.57
N ILE A 45 11.71 -9.06 8.86
CA ILE A 45 11.74 -10.09 7.82
C ILE A 45 11.92 -9.40 6.48
N ARG A 46 13.11 -9.49 5.88
CA ARG A 46 13.36 -8.91 4.55
C ARG A 46 12.65 -9.71 3.48
N LEU A 47 11.96 -8.99 2.60
CA LEU A 47 11.31 -9.59 1.45
C LEU A 47 12.31 -9.82 0.31
N THR A 48 11.98 -10.72 -0.60
CA THR A 48 12.76 -10.94 -1.81
C THR A 48 12.71 -9.70 -2.70
N GLU A 49 13.76 -9.48 -3.50
CA GLU A 49 13.78 -8.37 -4.46
C GLU A 49 12.54 -8.42 -5.39
N PRO A 50 11.83 -7.30 -5.53
CA PRO A 50 10.68 -7.23 -6.41
C PRO A 50 11.10 -7.32 -7.89
N GLY A 51 10.25 -7.86 -8.73
CA GLY A 51 10.43 -7.84 -10.19
C GLY A 51 10.81 -9.17 -10.83
N LEU A 52 10.86 -10.25 -10.07
CA LEU A 52 11.23 -11.59 -10.55
C LEU A 52 10.06 -12.60 -10.58
N LEU A 53 8.84 -12.14 -10.81
CA LEU A 53 7.83 -13.03 -11.37
C LEU A 53 8.20 -13.18 -12.85
N ASP A 54 8.52 -14.40 -13.23
CA ASP A 54 9.11 -14.79 -14.52
C ASP A 54 8.68 -13.92 -15.71
N ASP A 55 9.56 -13.77 -16.70
CA ASP A 55 9.40 -12.95 -17.92
C ASP A 55 8.12 -13.28 -18.73
N VAL A 56 6.97 -13.09 -18.13
CA VAL A 56 5.71 -13.18 -18.85
C VAL A 56 5.48 -11.82 -19.51
N PRO A 57 5.47 -11.76 -20.84
CA PRO A 57 5.13 -10.53 -21.53
C PRO A 57 3.71 -10.13 -21.14
N VAL A 58 3.60 -9.01 -20.46
CA VAL A 58 2.32 -8.52 -19.94
C VAL A 58 1.73 -7.53 -20.94
N ASN A 59 0.62 -7.91 -21.56
CA ASN A 59 -0.20 -6.99 -22.34
C ASN A 59 -1.17 -6.25 -21.43
N PHE A 60 -1.03 -4.94 -21.32
CA PHE A 60 -1.88 -4.14 -20.44
C PHE A 60 -3.37 -4.21 -20.84
N LEU A 61 -3.70 -4.24 -22.12
CA LEU A 61 -5.09 -4.38 -22.59
C LEU A 61 -5.68 -5.71 -22.14
N GLU A 62 -4.94 -6.79 -22.30
CA GLU A 62 -5.36 -8.13 -21.87
C GLU A 62 -5.62 -8.19 -20.35
N ILE A 63 -4.75 -7.56 -19.54
CA ILE A 63 -4.98 -7.46 -18.08
C ILE A 63 -6.28 -6.74 -17.77
N VAL A 64 -6.55 -5.62 -18.45
CA VAL A 64 -7.78 -4.84 -18.24
C VAL A 64 -9.02 -5.67 -18.61
N GLU A 65 -8.98 -6.39 -19.73
CA GLU A 65 -10.07 -7.23 -20.19
C GLU A 65 -10.31 -8.46 -19.30
N LEU A 66 -9.24 -9.11 -18.85
CA LEU A 66 -9.32 -10.30 -17.98
C LEU A 66 -9.61 -9.98 -16.51
N ARG A 67 -9.42 -8.73 -16.10
CA ARG A 67 -9.64 -8.34 -14.70
C ARG A 67 -11.08 -8.62 -14.27
N ALA A 68 -11.23 -9.50 -13.31
CA ALA A 68 -12.51 -9.83 -12.68
C ALA A 68 -12.39 -9.82 -11.15
N SER A 69 -13.51 -9.62 -10.46
CA SER A 69 -13.56 -9.77 -9.00
C SER A 69 -13.62 -11.25 -8.63
N VAL A 70 -12.48 -11.83 -8.31
CA VAL A 70 -12.37 -13.22 -7.84
C VAL A 70 -12.55 -13.25 -6.31
N ARG A 71 -13.46 -14.14 -5.83
CA ARG A 71 -13.78 -14.30 -4.40
C ARG A 71 -13.66 -15.76 -3.95
N ARG A 72 -13.08 -16.61 -4.78
CA ARG A 72 -12.71 -17.98 -4.45
C ARG A 72 -11.21 -18.09 -4.53
N TYR A 73 -10.60 -18.46 -3.44
CA TYR A 73 -9.16 -18.61 -3.31
C TYR A 73 -8.81 -20.11 -3.33
N ARG A 74 -7.62 -20.42 -3.81
CA ARG A 74 -7.07 -21.76 -3.70
C ARG A 74 -6.67 -22.04 -2.27
N ASP A 75 -6.65 -23.30 -1.90
CA ASP A 75 -6.15 -23.72 -0.58
C ASP A 75 -4.63 -23.95 -0.61
N GLU A 76 -3.94 -23.00 -1.19
CA GLU A 76 -2.48 -22.98 -1.34
C GLU A 76 -1.94 -21.71 -0.67
N PRO A 77 -0.81 -21.77 0.04
CA PRO A 77 -0.18 -20.58 0.58
C PRO A 77 0.37 -19.70 -0.55
N LEU A 78 0.43 -18.39 -0.32
CA LEU A 78 1.25 -17.51 -1.16
C LEU A 78 2.71 -17.77 -0.88
N THR A 79 3.52 -17.74 -1.92
CA THR A 79 4.97 -17.73 -1.77
C THR A 79 5.46 -16.36 -1.28
N MET A 80 6.62 -16.33 -0.64
CA MET A 80 7.26 -15.06 -0.23
C MET A 80 7.52 -14.13 -1.44
N LYS A 81 7.79 -14.71 -2.61
CA LYS A 81 8.00 -13.96 -3.86
C LYS A 81 6.72 -13.26 -4.34
N GLU A 82 5.59 -13.95 -4.31
CA GLU A 82 4.28 -13.36 -4.66
C GLU A 82 3.87 -12.27 -3.69
N LEU A 83 4.04 -12.50 -2.39
CA LEU A 83 3.78 -11.48 -1.36
C LEU A 83 4.65 -10.24 -1.59
N SER A 84 5.95 -10.43 -1.80
CA SER A 84 6.88 -9.34 -2.11
C SER A 84 6.44 -8.54 -3.33
N PHE A 85 6.07 -9.22 -4.42
CA PHE A 85 5.59 -8.58 -5.63
C PHE A 85 4.31 -7.76 -5.40
N LEU A 86 3.32 -8.31 -4.69
CA LEU A 86 2.08 -7.61 -4.36
C LEU A 86 2.35 -6.34 -3.53
N LEU A 87 3.23 -6.42 -2.54
CA LEU A 87 3.62 -5.28 -1.72
C LEU A 87 4.40 -4.23 -2.51
N TRP A 88 5.29 -4.68 -3.41
CA TRP A 88 5.95 -3.77 -4.32
C TRP A 88 4.96 -3.03 -5.24
N CYS A 89 4.04 -3.73 -5.86
CA CYS A 89 3.05 -3.13 -6.76
C CYS A 89 2.17 -2.10 -6.04
N THR A 90 1.87 -2.31 -4.76
CA THR A 90 0.96 -1.46 -3.98
C THR A 90 1.66 -0.33 -3.22
N GLN A 91 2.90 -0.52 -2.75
CA GLN A 91 3.59 0.42 -1.85
C GLN A 91 5.09 0.56 -2.12
N GLY A 92 5.62 -0.11 -3.15
CA GLY A 92 7.06 -0.13 -3.44
C GLY A 92 7.65 1.26 -3.57
N VAL A 93 8.78 1.50 -2.91
CA VAL A 93 9.54 2.75 -2.95
C VAL A 93 10.51 2.73 -4.11
N LYS A 94 10.26 3.55 -5.12
CA LYS A 94 11.13 3.69 -6.30
C LYS A 94 12.35 4.57 -6.01
N MET A 95 12.17 5.61 -5.19
CA MET A 95 13.21 6.58 -4.90
C MET A 95 12.94 7.31 -3.59
N LYS A 96 14.01 7.54 -2.82
CA LYS A 96 14.02 8.49 -1.69
C LYS A 96 14.54 9.83 -2.21
N THR A 97 13.81 10.91 -1.95
CA THR A 97 14.23 12.24 -2.40
C THR A 97 15.14 12.91 -1.39
N PRO A 98 16.01 13.85 -1.81
CA PRO A 98 16.84 14.62 -0.89
C PRO A 98 16.03 15.44 0.13
N GLN A 99 14.77 15.76 -0.17
CA GLN A 99 13.85 16.51 0.69
C GLN A 99 13.16 15.63 1.75
N GLY A 100 13.54 14.35 1.88
CA GLY A 100 12.98 13.44 2.86
C GLY A 100 11.56 12.98 2.53
N THR A 101 11.26 12.79 1.23
CA THR A 101 10.02 12.15 0.75
C THR A 101 10.34 10.90 -0.06
N THR A 102 9.33 10.09 -0.37
CA THR A 102 9.48 8.90 -1.20
C THR A 102 8.59 8.97 -2.43
N LEU A 103 9.11 8.51 -3.56
CA LEU A 103 8.29 8.21 -4.74
C LEU A 103 7.97 6.73 -4.72
N ARG A 104 6.68 6.40 -4.66
CA ARG A 104 6.17 5.03 -4.60
C ARG A 104 5.37 4.66 -5.86
N ASN A 105 4.99 3.39 -5.96
CA ASN A 105 4.16 2.90 -7.07
C ASN A 105 2.72 3.44 -7.02
N VAL A 106 2.30 4.03 -5.92
CA VAL A 106 0.98 4.62 -5.73
C VAL A 106 1.08 6.13 -5.52
N PRO A 107 0.08 6.92 -5.97
CA PRO A 107 0.09 8.36 -5.76
C PRO A 107 -0.18 8.72 -4.30
N SER A 108 0.33 9.88 -3.90
CA SER A 108 0.01 10.50 -2.61
C SER A 108 0.12 12.01 -2.72
N ALA A 109 -0.77 12.75 -2.11
CA ALA A 109 -0.71 14.20 -2.07
C ALA A 109 0.58 14.66 -1.39
N GLY A 110 1.39 15.45 -2.09
CA GLY A 110 2.70 15.91 -1.62
C GLY A 110 3.72 14.80 -1.35
N ALA A 111 3.53 13.61 -1.93
CA ALA A 111 4.36 12.41 -1.72
C ALA A 111 4.55 12.04 -0.22
N ARG A 112 3.53 12.28 0.60
CA ARG A 112 3.60 12.09 2.06
C ARG A 112 3.34 10.64 2.49
N HIS A 113 2.55 9.86 1.73
CA HIS A 113 2.23 8.47 2.04
C HIS A 113 1.86 8.26 3.52
N ALA A 114 0.86 9.02 3.98
CA ALA A 114 0.49 9.11 5.39
C ALA A 114 -0.08 7.81 6.00
N LEU A 115 -0.37 6.82 5.19
CA LEU A 115 -0.94 5.55 5.63
C LEU A 115 0.13 4.47 5.72
N GLU A 116 0.15 3.77 6.85
CA GLU A 116 0.95 2.56 7.04
C GLU A 116 0.18 1.32 6.57
N THR A 117 0.86 0.36 5.98
CA THR A 117 0.27 -0.87 5.49
C THR A 117 0.45 -1.98 6.51
N TYR A 118 -0.68 -2.52 6.98
CA TYR A 118 -0.71 -3.71 7.85
C TYR A 118 -1.27 -4.90 7.08
N LEU A 119 -0.73 -6.07 7.36
CA LEU A 119 -1.14 -7.33 6.76
C LEU A 119 -1.57 -8.30 7.86
N LEU A 120 -2.76 -8.86 7.70
CA LEU A 120 -3.20 -10.02 8.47
C LEU A 120 -2.88 -11.25 7.63
N ILE A 121 -1.78 -11.91 7.93
CA ILE A 121 -1.26 -13.06 7.18
C ILE A 121 -1.81 -14.34 7.78
N GLN A 122 -2.40 -15.19 6.96
CA GLN A 122 -2.91 -16.49 7.35
C GLN A 122 -2.07 -17.63 6.75
N ARG A 123 -1.73 -17.54 5.46
CA ARG A 123 -1.03 -18.61 4.74
C ARG A 123 -0.02 -18.02 3.75
N VAL A 124 1.20 -17.80 4.22
CA VAL A 124 2.35 -17.41 3.39
C VAL A 124 3.52 -18.34 3.74
N GLU A 125 4.17 -18.88 2.73
CA GLU A 125 5.30 -19.78 2.93
C GLU A 125 6.41 -19.10 3.74
N GLY A 126 6.86 -19.77 4.79
CA GLY A 126 7.94 -19.28 5.66
C GLY A 126 7.53 -18.20 6.66
N LEU A 127 6.25 -17.81 6.72
CA LEU A 127 5.73 -16.89 7.73
C LEU A 127 4.77 -17.59 8.69
N THR A 128 4.88 -17.25 9.96
CA THR A 128 3.90 -17.62 10.96
C THR A 128 2.65 -16.77 10.79
N PRO A 129 1.42 -17.31 10.89
CA PRO A 129 0.21 -16.51 10.86
C PRO A 129 0.22 -15.37 11.88
N GLY A 130 -0.36 -14.22 11.54
CA GLY A 130 -0.38 -13.08 12.45
C GLY A 130 -0.53 -11.73 11.75
N LEU A 131 -0.37 -10.66 12.56
CA LEU A 131 -0.38 -9.28 12.11
C LEU A 131 1.05 -8.79 11.88
N TYR A 132 1.27 -8.23 10.71
CA TYR A 132 2.54 -7.64 10.31
C TYR A 132 2.34 -6.21 9.82
N ARG A 133 3.37 -5.37 9.97
CA ARG A 133 3.45 -4.07 9.30
C ARG A 133 4.47 -4.15 8.16
N PHE A 134 4.10 -3.67 6.99
CA PHE A 134 5.03 -3.53 5.88
C PHE A 134 5.89 -2.28 6.06
N LEU A 135 7.19 -2.45 6.06
CA LEU A 135 8.20 -1.40 6.07
C LEU A 135 8.59 -1.11 4.63
N ALA A 136 7.97 -0.07 4.06
CA ALA A 136 8.14 0.24 2.65
C ALA A 136 9.56 0.71 2.33
N LEU A 137 10.22 1.40 3.26
CA LEU A 137 11.59 1.90 3.09
C LEU A 137 12.63 0.78 3.05
N GLU A 138 12.40 -0.30 3.79
CA GLU A 138 13.28 -1.46 3.92
C GLU A 138 12.87 -2.63 3.03
N HIS A 139 11.70 -2.55 2.40
CA HIS A 139 11.04 -3.66 1.72
C HIS A 139 11.02 -4.91 2.61
N ALA A 140 10.46 -4.78 3.80
CA ALA A 140 10.49 -5.80 4.84
C ALA A 140 9.18 -5.87 5.62
N LEU A 141 8.99 -6.92 6.39
CA LEU A 141 7.88 -7.07 7.32
C LEU A 141 8.38 -6.94 8.76
N LEU A 142 7.65 -6.17 9.54
CA LEU A 142 7.81 -6.10 10.99
C LEU A 142 6.69 -6.91 11.63
N PRO A 143 7.01 -8.01 12.34
CA PRO A 143 6.02 -8.74 13.14
C PRO A 143 5.44 -7.84 14.24
N ILE A 144 4.13 -7.82 14.39
CA ILE A 144 3.42 -7.03 15.42
C ILE A 144 2.79 -7.98 16.45
N GLU A 145 1.99 -8.92 16.00
CA GLU A 145 1.33 -9.91 16.84
C GLU A 145 1.25 -11.23 16.08
N ILE A 146 1.93 -12.26 16.58
CA ILE A 146 2.16 -13.50 15.83
C ILE A 146 1.44 -14.66 16.50
N GLY A 147 0.90 -15.55 15.70
CA GLY A 147 0.17 -16.76 16.10
C GLY A 147 -1.29 -16.74 15.68
N GLU A 148 -1.92 -17.89 15.77
CA GLU A 148 -3.35 -18.09 15.43
C GLU A 148 -4.28 -17.20 16.26
N GLU A 149 -3.92 -16.92 17.51
CA GLU A 149 -4.70 -16.05 18.40
C GLU A 149 -4.80 -14.61 17.86
N ALA A 150 -3.77 -14.13 17.15
CA ALA A 150 -3.79 -12.83 16.52
C ALA A 150 -4.87 -12.78 15.42
N LEU A 151 -5.02 -13.85 14.63
CA LEU A 151 -6.05 -13.93 13.60
C LEU A 151 -7.45 -13.85 14.20
N GLU A 152 -7.73 -14.63 15.23
CA GLU A 152 -9.03 -14.67 15.89
C GLU A 152 -9.41 -13.32 16.53
N LYS A 153 -8.43 -12.58 17.02
CA LYS A 153 -8.62 -11.23 17.57
C LYS A 153 -9.04 -10.21 16.51
N PHE A 154 -8.50 -10.31 15.28
CA PHE A 154 -8.75 -9.34 14.23
C PHE A 154 -9.92 -9.69 13.31
N PHE A 155 -10.31 -10.96 13.17
CA PHE A 155 -11.45 -11.35 12.33
C PHE A 155 -12.76 -10.61 12.65
N PRO A 156 -13.13 -10.34 13.89
CA PRO A 156 -14.35 -9.59 14.20
C PRO A 156 -14.36 -8.14 13.68
N CYS A 157 -13.19 -7.59 13.34
CA CYS A 157 -13.09 -6.24 12.77
C CYS A 157 -13.58 -6.15 11.32
N PHE A 158 -13.79 -7.30 10.66
CA PHE A 158 -14.21 -7.35 9.27
C PHE A 158 -15.70 -7.64 9.12
N ILE A 159 -16.36 -6.95 8.18
CA ILE A 159 -17.72 -7.27 7.78
C ILE A 159 -17.66 -8.51 6.86
N GLY A 160 -18.34 -9.60 7.25
CA GLY A 160 -18.33 -10.85 6.51
C GLY A 160 -17.05 -11.68 6.68
N PRO A 161 -16.72 -12.07 7.92
CA PRO A 161 -15.48 -12.77 8.24
C PRO A 161 -15.25 -14.07 7.48
N GLY A 162 -16.30 -14.71 6.99
CA GLY A 162 -16.18 -15.97 6.24
C GLY A 162 -15.40 -15.83 4.93
N MET A 163 -15.52 -14.70 4.23
CA MET A 163 -14.74 -14.46 3.02
C MET A 163 -13.27 -14.17 3.37
N ILE A 164 -13.04 -13.43 4.43
CA ILE A 164 -11.68 -13.05 4.88
C ILE A 164 -10.90 -14.29 5.34
N ARG A 165 -11.56 -15.26 6.01
CA ARG A 165 -10.92 -16.51 6.44
C ARG A 165 -10.45 -17.39 5.27
N ALA A 166 -10.94 -17.16 4.06
CA ALA A 166 -10.52 -17.91 2.86
C ALA A 166 -9.31 -17.28 2.15
N VAL A 167 -8.95 -16.04 2.49
CA VAL A 167 -7.78 -15.33 1.89
C VAL A 167 -6.49 -15.88 2.48
N PRO A 168 -5.36 -15.96 1.72
CA PRO A 168 -4.04 -16.36 2.22
C PRO A 168 -3.42 -15.48 3.30
#